data_dbb3c6149363317ff30800ba391b4d42
#
_entry.id   dbb3c6149363317ff30800ba391b4d42
#
_cell.length_a   1.000
_cell.length_b   1.000
_cell.length_c   1.000
_cell.angle_alpha   90.00
_cell.angle_beta   90.00
_cell.angle_gamma   90.00
#
_symmetry.space_group_name_H-M   'P 1'
#
loop_
_entity.id
_entity.type
_entity.pdbx_description
1 polymer ?
#
loop_
_entity_poly.entity_id
_entity_poly.type
_entity_poly.pdbx_seq_one_letter_code
_entity_poly.pdbx_strand_id
1 'polypeptide(L)'
;MSDYKEFESKMKKTCEALNTQLATIRAGRANASVLDQIEVDYYGVPTPVQQVATIATPDPRSLLIQPWDASLLKPLEKAILASDLGINPQNDGRMIRLVFPPLTEERRKDLVKQTKKYAVESKVAIRNIRRDAIDKFKKQQKSSEITEDDYKIAEKDIQKLTDDYIKELDGICAKKEKELTEI
;
A
#
# COMPACT_ATOMS: atom_id res chain seq x y z
N MET A 1 -7.80 -30.20 7.64
CA MET A 1 -6.92 -29.48 6.68
C MET A 1 -7.60 -28.30 5.96
N SER A 2 -8.92 -28.19 5.88
CA SER A 2 -9.59 -27.02 5.27
C SER A 2 -9.70 -25.80 6.20
N ASP A 3 -9.68 -26.02 7.51
CA ASP A 3 -9.96 -24.96 8.49
C ASP A 3 -8.83 -23.94 8.67
N TYR A 4 -7.58 -24.33 8.43
CA TYR A 4 -6.45 -23.39 8.48
C TYR A 4 -6.44 -22.39 7.31
N LYS A 5 -6.92 -22.82 6.13
CA LYS A 5 -6.92 -21.97 4.93
C LYS A 5 -7.75 -20.69 5.10
N GLU A 6 -8.82 -20.74 5.89
CA GLU A 6 -9.63 -19.57 6.19
C GLU A 6 -8.81 -18.52 6.97
N PHE A 7 -8.11 -18.97 8.02
CA PHE A 7 -7.31 -18.09 8.87
C PHE A 7 -6.05 -17.61 8.15
N GLU A 8 -5.40 -18.49 7.40
CA GLU A 8 -4.27 -18.14 6.53
C GLU A 8 -4.66 -17.08 5.51
N SER A 9 -5.81 -17.22 4.84
CA SER A 9 -6.33 -16.22 3.91
C SER A 9 -6.58 -14.86 4.58
N LYS A 10 -7.08 -14.84 5.81
CA LYS A 10 -7.28 -13.60 6.59
C LYS A 10 -5.94 -12.95 6.95
N MET A 11 -4.94 -13.73 7.37
CA MET A 11 -3.60 -13.23 7.68
C MET A 11 -2.91 -12.68 6.42
N LYS A 12 -3.02 -13.36 5.30
CA LYS A 12 -2.51 -12.90 4.01
C LYS A 12 -3.13 -11.57 3.58
N LYS A 13 -4.44 -11.44 3.68
CA LYS A 13 -5.15 -10.19 3.40
C LYS A 13 -4.68 -9.04 4.31
N THR A 14 -4.32 -9.33 5.56
CA THR A 14 -3.75 -8.34 6.47
C THR A 14 -2.38 -7.85 5.97
N CYS A 15 -1.52 -8.73 5.47
CA CYS A 15 -0.25 -8.35 4.86
C CYS A 15 -0.44 -7.54 3.58
N GLU A 16 -1.38 -7.93 2.73
CA GLU A 16 -1.73 -7.19 1.51
C GLU A 16 -2.29 -5.79 1.84
N ALA A 17 -3.15 -5.66 2.86
CA ALA A 17 -3.66 -4.39 3.33
C ALA A 17 -2.54 -3.48 3.85
N LEU A 18 -1.57 -4.02 4.60
CA LEU A 18 -0.40 -3.26 5.04
C LEU A 18 0.43 -2.77 3.83
N ASN A 19 0.69 -3.63 2.85
CA ASN A 19 1.38 -3.22 1.63
C ASN A 19 0.66 -2.06 0.92
N THR A 20 -0.67 -2.12 0.83
CA THR A 20 -1.48 -1.06 0.23
C THR A 20 -1.39 0.23 1.03
N GLN A 21 -1.46 0.17 2.36
CA GLN A 21 -1.29 1.34 3.23
C GLN A 21 0.10 1.95 3.09
N LEU A 22 1.15 1.13 3.07
CA LEU A 22 2.53 1.62 2.92
C LEU A 22 2.80 2.19 1.52
N ALA A 23 2.10 1.73 0.49
CA ALA A 23 2.19 2.31 -0.85
C ALA A 23 1.69 3.76 -0.90
N THR A 24 0.79 4.16 0.00
CA THR A 24 0.33 5.56 0.13
C THR A 24 1.39 6.46 0.75
N ILE A 25 2.36 5.90 1.48
CA ILE A 25 3.49 6.64 2.06
C ILE A 25 4.51 6.88 0.96
N ARG A 26 4.62 8.14 0.53
CA ARG A 26 5.52 8.56 -0.53
C ARG A 26 6.89 8.91 0.04
N ALA A 27 7.93 8.25 -0.48
CA ALA A 27 9.32 8.51 -0.10
C ALA A 27 9.97 9.69 -0.83
N GLY A 28 9.18 10.67 -1.32
CA GLY A 28 9.68 11.80 -2.11
C GLY A 28 10.12 11.42 -3.53
N ARG A 29 9.91 10.17 -3.95
CA ARG A 29 10.19 9.72 -5.33
C ARG A 29 8.97 9.94 -6.22
N ALA A 30 9.25 10.38 -7.44
CA ALA A 30 8.25 10.45 -8.49
C ALA A 30 7.79 9.04 -8.89
N ASN A 31 6.48 8.81 -8.84
CA ASN A 31 5.88 7.56 -9.27
C ASN A 31 4.60 7.85 -10.07
N ALA A 32 4.43 7.18 -11.20
CA ALA A 32 3.25 7.33 -12.03
C ALA A 32 1.93 7.03 -11.30
N SER A 33 1.96 6.17 -10.26
CA SER A 33 0.78 5.84 -9.45
C SER A 33 0.16 7.04 -8.72
N VAL A 34 0.88 8.16 -8.57
CA VAL A 34 0.31 9.38 -8.00
C VAL A 34 -0.77 10.01 -8.90
N LEU A 35 -0.78 9.62 -10.16
CA LEU A 35 -1.73 10.10 -11.17
C LEU A 35 -2.96 9.18 -11.32
N ASP A 36 -2.98 8.03 -10.64
CA ASP A 36 -4.05 7.02 -10.80
C ASP A 36 -5.45 7.54 -10.45
N GLN A 37 -5.52 8.51 -9.55
CA GLN A 37 -6.76 9.12 -9.10
C GLN A 37 -7.09 10.45 -9.80
N ILE A 38 -6.25 10.87 -10.74
CA ILE A 38 -6.45 12.11 -11.48
C ILE A 38 -7.10 11.78 -12.81
N GLU A 39 -8.27 12.34 -13.03
CA GLU A 39 -9.02 12.24 -14.27
C GLU A 39 -9.06 13.59 -14.99
N VAL A 40 -9.02 13.54 -16.30
CA VAL A 40 -9.17 14.70 -17.17
C VAL A 40 -10.40 14.51 -18.06
N ASP A 41 -11.09 15.61 -18.32
CA ASP A 41 -12.20 15.59 -19.28
C ASP A 41 -11.65 15.40 -20.70
N TYR A 42 -11.94 14.24 -21.28
CA TYR A 42 -11.61 13.91 -22.65
C TYR A 42 -12.90 13.74 -23.46
N TYR A 43 -13.24 14.74 -24.27
CA TYR A 43 -14.50 14.80 -25.04
C TYR A 43 -15.76 14.57 -24.19
N GLY A 44 -15.81 15.17 -22.99
CA GLY A 44 -16.95 15.06 -22.08
C GLY A 44 -16.98 13.78 -21.23
N VAL A 45 -15.91 12.96 -21.27
CA VAL A 45 -15.80 11.73 -20.49
C VAL A 45 -14.62 11.86 -19.55
N PRO A 46 -14.82 11.73 -18.22
CA PRO A 46 -13.72 11.66 -17.26
C PRO A 46 -12.81 10.46 -17.58
N THR A 47 -11.56 10.70 -17.90
CA THR A 47 -10.61 9.69 -18.35
C THR A 47 -9.33 9.78 -17.50
N PRO A 48 -8.81 8.65 -16.97
CA PRO A 48 -7.54 8.61 -16.24
C PRO A 48 -6.39 9.16 -17.09
N VAL A 49 -5.50 9.93 -16.48
CA VAL A 49 -4.35 10.56 -17.15
C VAL A 49 -3.51 9.54 -17.91
N GLN A 50 -3.36 8.34 -17.39
CA GLN A 50 -2.56 7.27 -18.01
C GLN A 50 -3.15 6.75 -19.34
N GLN A 51 -4.43 7.00 -19.59
CA GLN A 51 -5.11 6.58 -20.82
C GLN A 51 -5.05 7.63 -21.95
N VAL A 52 -4.59 8.84 -21.65
CA VAL A 52 -4.55 9.96 -22.60
C VAL A 52 -3.16 10.59 -22.75
N ALA A 53 -2.18 10.11 -21.97
CA ALA A 53 -0.83 10.65 -21.96
C ALA A 53 0.21 9.55 -21.74
N THR A 54 1.42 9.79 -22.23
CA THR A 54 2.60 9.01 -21.89
C THR A 54 3.24 9.60 -20.66
N ILE A 55 3.56 8.75 -19.67
CA ILE A 55 4.18 9.14 -18.41
C ILE A 55 5.60 8.58 -18.36
N ALA A 56 6.57 9.44 -18.14
CA ALA A 56 7.98 9.08 -18.00
C ALA A 56 8.54 9.61 -16.68
N THR A 57 9.53 8.90 -16.14
CA THR A 57 10.26 9.27 -14.93
C THR A 57 11.73 9.47 -15.30
N PRO A 58 12.13 10.68 -15.79
CA PRO A 58 13.49 10.92 -16.26
C PRO A 58 14.51 10.93 -15.11
N ASP A 59 14.07 11.28 -13.92
CA ASP A 59 14.86 11.26 -12.70
C ASP A 59 13.99 10.86 -11.49
N PRO A 60 14.60 10.52 -10.32
CA PRO A 60 13.85 10.02 -9.16
C PRO A 60 12.81 10.97 -8.58
N ARG A 61 12.85 12.27 -8.94
CA ARG A 61 11.96 13.30 -8.40
C ARG A 61 11.11 14.02 -9.45
N SER A 62 11.17 13.61 -10.70
CA SER A 62 10.43 14.25 -11.77
C SER A 62 9.53 13.25 -12.50
N LEU A 63 8.31 13.67 -12.78
CA LEU A 63 7.40 13.03 -13.73
C LEU A 63 7.21 13.92 -14.95
N LEU A 64 7.30 13.33 -16.13
CA LEU A 64 6.91 13.97 -17.38
C LEU A 64 5.60 13.36 -17.86
N ILE A 65 4.63 14.21 -18.13
CA ILE A 65 3.32 13.82 -18.68
C ILE A 65 3.20 14.45 -20.06
N GLN A 66 3.24 13.62 -21.07
CA GLN A 66 3.09 14.04 -22.46
C GLN A 66 1.75 13.55 -22.99
N PRO A 67 0.74 14.43 -23.13
CA PRO A 67 -0.54 14.05 -23.70
C PRO A 67 -0.38 13.71 -25.19
N TRP A 68 -1.15 12.76 -25.66
CA TRP A 68 -1.18 12.40 -27.08
C TRP A 68 -1.89 13.45 -27.93
N ASP A 69 -2.78 14.22 -27.30
CA ASP A 69 -3.47 15.35 -27.89
C ASP A 69 -3.05 16.63 -27.17
N ALA A 70 -2.48 17.58 -27.92
CA ALA A 70 -2.02 18.85 -27.37
C ALA A 70 -3.14 19.70 -26.74
N SER A 71 -4.38 19.49 -27.12
CA SER A 71 -5.55 20.16 -26.54
C SER A 71 -5.76 19.80 -25.05
N LEU A 72 -5.24 18.65 -24.61
CA LEU A 72 -5.35 18.17 -23.23
C LEU A 72 -4.35 18.82 -22.25
N LEU A 73 -3.35 19.57 -22.72
CA LEU A 73 -2.35 20.18 -21.83
C LEU A 73 -2.98 21.06 -20.74
N LYS A 74 -3.85 21.97 -21.12
CA LYS A 74 -4.53 22.86 -20.16
C LYS A 74 -5.51 22.12 -19.23
N PRO A 75 -6.36 21.20 -19.73
CA PRO A 75 -7.20 20.36 -18.87
C PRO A 75 -6.38 19.53 -17.89
N LEU A 76 -5.28 18.91 -18.31
CA LEU A 76 -4.38 18.15 -17.45
C LEU A 76 -3.75 19.02 -16.36
N GLU A 77 -3.23 20.19 -16.71
CA GLU A 77 -2.66 21.14 -15.75
C GLU A 77 -3.69 21.54 -14.69
N LYS A 78 -4.92 21.84 -15.10
CA LYS A 78 -6.01 22.17 -14.17
C LYS A 78 -6.38 20.99 -13.28
N ALA A 79 -6.46 19.78 -13.82
CA ALA A 79 -6.78 18.59 -13.05
C ALA A 79 -5.69 18.29 -11.99
N ILE A 80 -4.43 18.49 -12.32
CA ILE A 80 -3.30 18.32 -11.39
C ILE A 80 -3.34 19.39 -10.30
N LEU A 81 -3.60 20.66 -10.64
CA LEU A 81 -3.72 21.75 -9.67
C LEU A 81 -4.92 21.56 -8.72
N ALA A 82 -6.02 21.00 -9.20
CA ALA A 82 -7.20 20.71 -8.40
C ALA A 82 -7.05 19.45 -7.52
N SER A 83 -6.02 18.64 -7.77
CA SER A 83 -5.76 17.41 -7.01
C SER A 83 -5.03 17.68 -5.70
N ASP A 84 -5.08 16.70 -4.78
CA ASP A 84 -4.40 16.75 -3.48
C ASP A 84 -2.88 16.52 -3.58
N LEU A 85 -2.29 16.53 -4.79
CA LEU A 85 -0.85 16.34 -4.98
C LEU A 85 0.00 17.43 -4.34
N GLY A 86 -0.50 18.67 -4.30
CA GLY A 86 0.22 19.82 -3.73
C GLY A 86 1.49 20.20 -4.51
N ILE A 87 1.60 19.81 -5.78
CA ILE A 87 2.73 20.09 -6.66
C ILE A 87 2.26 20.98 -7.80
N ASN A 88 2.99 22.05 -8.06
CA ASN A 88 2.71 22.94 -9.18
C ASN A 88 3.23 22.32 -10.48
N PRO A 89 2.36 22.05 -11.46
CA PRO A 89 2.78 21.55 -12.77
C PRO A 89 3.52 22.63 -13.55
N GLN A 90 4.59 22.24 -14.23
CA GLN A 90 5.32 23.10 -15.18
C GLN A 90 4.96 22.67 -16.59
N ASN A 91 4.29 23.57 -17.33
CA ASN A 91 3.86 23.33 -18.70
C ASN A 91 4.81 24.06 -19.66
N ASP A 92 5.45 23.33 -20.57
CA ASP A 92 6.37 23.85 -21.58
C ASP A 92 5.69 23.97 -22.98
N GLY A 93 4.40 23.76 -23.07
CA GLY A 93 3.62 23.78 -24.32
C GLY A 93 3.56 22.44 -25.06
N ARG A 94 4.27 21.42 -24.59
CA ARG A 94 4.26 20.06 -25.18
C ARG A 94 4.04 18.97 -24.12
N MET A 95 4.59 19.18 -22.92
CA MET A 95 4.50 18.27 -21.81
C MET A 95 4.35 19.02 -20.50
N ILE A 96 3.89 18.30 -19.49
CA ILE A 96 3.80 18.79 -18.11
C ILE A 96 4.85 18.07 -17.29
N ARG A 97 5.68 18.86 -16.59
CA ARG A 97 6.67 18.35 -15.64
C ARG A 97 6.16 18.56 -14.24
N LEU A 98 6.21 17.49 -13.44
CA LEU A 98 5.97 17.51 -12.01
C LEU A 98 7.30 17.27 -11.28
N VAL A 99 7.74 18.22 -10.47
CA VAL A 99 8.96 18.09 -9.65
C VAL A 99 8.53 17.87 -8.21
N PHE A 100 8.88 16.73 -7.66
CA PHE A 100 8.60 16.37 -6.27
C PHE A 100 9.68 16.96 -5.37
N PRO A 101 9.30 17.74 -4.32
CA PRO A 101 10.28 18.28 -3.39
C PRO A 101 10.97 17.15 -2.61
N PRO A 102 12.26 17.31 -2.24
CA PRO A 102 12.92 16.32 -1.39
C PRO A 102 12.24 16.26 -0.02
N LEU A 103 12.19 15.08 0.57
CA LEU A 103 11.73 14.92 1.94
C LEU A 103 12.70 15.61 2.90
N THR A 104 12.16 16.43 3.81
CA THR A 104 12.92 16.93 4.96
C THR A 104 13.19 15.78 5.94
N GLU A 105 14.25 15.90 6.76
CA GLU A 105 14.54 14.90 7.80
C GLU A 105 13.38 14.73 8.77
N GLU A 106 12.71 15.83 9.14
CA GLU A 106 11.55 15.81 10.02
C GLU A 106 10.40 15.02 9.39
N ARG A 107 10.05 15.30 8.13
CA ARG A 107 9.01 14.59 7.41
C ARG A 107 9.34 13.10 7.25
N ARG A 108 10.59 12.77 7.00
CA ARG A 108 11.08 11.41 6.92
C ARG A 108 10.88 10.65 8.22
N LYS A 109 11.24 11.27 9.36
CA LYS A 109 11.00 10.70 10.70
C LYS A 109 9.52 10.46 10.97
N ASP A 110 8.65 11.37 10.56
CA ASP A 110 7.20 11.22 10.70
C ASP A 110 6.67 10.07 9.87
N LEU A 111 7.14 9.90 8.64
CA LEU A 111 6.75 8.77 7.78
C LEU A 111 7.22 7.43 8.34
N VAL A 112 8.41 7.38 8.93
CA VAL A 112 8.90 6.16 9.63
C VAL A 112 8.02 5.84 10.84
N LYS A 113 7.63 6.83 11.64
CA LYS A 113 6.69 6.63 12.76
C LYS A 113 5.34 6.12 12.27
N GLN A 114 4.82 6.66 11.18
CA GLN A 114 3.56 6.21 10.58
C GLN A 114 3.65 4.76 10.09
N THR A 115 4.76 4.39 9.44
CA THR A 115 5.03 3.00 9.02
C THR A 115 5.02 2.05 10.22
N LYS A 116 5.68 2.41 11.31
CA LYS A 116 5.69 1.62 12.56
C LYS A 116 4.29 1.49 13.18
N LYS A 117 3.49 2.55 13.14
CA LYS A 117 2.11 2.51 13.63
C LYS A 117 1.29 1.49 12.83
N TYR A 118 1.33 1.53 11.52
CA TYR A 118 0.63 0.57 10.65
C TYR A 118 1.11 -0.87 10.88
N ALA A 119 2.41 -1.06 11.12
CA ALA A 119 2.97 -2.37 11.47
C ALA A 119 2.36 -2.92 12.77
N VAL A 120 2.28 -2.11 13.81
CA VAL A 120 1.68 -2.51 15.10
C VAL A 120 0.21 -2.87 14.92
N GLU A 121 -0.57 -2.05 14.22
CA GLU A 121 -1.99 -2.31 13.94
C GLU A 121 -2.18 -3.63 13.18
N SER A 122 -1.36 -3.90 12.16
CA SER A 122 -1.40 -5.15 11.40
C SER A 122 -1.02 -6.37 12.25
N LYS A 123 -0.03 -6.25 13.14
CA LYS A 123 0.33 -7.32 14.09
C LYS A 123 -0.80 -7.61 15.08
N VAL A 124 -1.50 -6.59 15.54
CA VAL A 124 -2.69 -6.76 16.40
C VAL A 124 -3.79 -7.50 15.64
N ALA A 125 -4.03 -7.16 14.37
CA ALA A 125 -5.01 -7.86 13.53
C ALA A 125 -4.65 -9.35 13.37
N ILE A 126 -3.39 -9.69 13.10
CA ILE A 126 -2.94 -11.08 13.00
C ILE A 126 -3.10 -11.83 14.33
N ARG A 127 -2.78 -11.20 15.45
CA ARG A 127 -2.98 -11.82 16.77
C ARG A 127 -4.46 -12.05 17.09
N ASN A 128 -5.35 -11.18 16.65
CA ASN A 128 -6.79 -11.38 16.79
C ASN A 128 -7.27 -12.56 15.93
N ILE A 129 -6.79 -12.67 14.69
CA ILE A 129 -7.09 -13.82 13.82
C ILE A 129 -6.62 -15.13 14.47
N ARG A 130 -5.42 -15.15 15.08
CA ARG A 130 -4.93 -16.30 15.85
C ARG A 130 -5.87 -16.66 16.99
N ARG A 131 -6.30 -15.65 17.76
CA ARG A 131 -7.21 -15.87 18.89
C ARG A 131 -8.54 -16.48 18.43
N ASP A 132 -9.11 -15.94 17.36
CA ASP A 132 -10.35 -16.46 16.77
C ASP A 132 -10.19 -17.91 16.30
N ALA A 133 -9.03 -18.25 15.70
CA ALA A 133 -8.73 -19.61 15.28
C ALA A 133 -8.65 -20.57 16.47
N ILE A 134 -7.90 -20.20 17.52
CA ILE A 134 -7.77 -21.02 18.73
C ILE A 134 -9.13 -21.20 19.42
N ASP A 135 -9.94 -20.16 19.51
CA ASP A 135 -11.28 -20.23 20.08
C ASP A 135 -12.21 -21.15 19.28
N LYS A 136 -12.11 -21.15 17.95
CA LYS A 136 -12.85 -22.07 17.07
C LYS A 136 -12.47 -23.52 17.37
N PHE A 137 -11.17 -23.85 17.37
CA PHE A 137 -10.71 -25.21 17.65
C PHE A 137 -11.00 -25.66 19.08
N LYS A 138 -10.94 -24.75 20.06
CA LYS A 138 -11.34 -25.04 21.44
C LYS A 138 -12.82 -25.36 21.57
N LYS A 139 -13.68 -24.69 20.82
CA LYS A 139 -15.12 -25.01 20.76
C LYS A 139 -15.36 -26.38 20.15
N GLN A 140 -14.67 -26.70 19.06
CA GLN A 140 -14.76 -28.04 18.42
C GLN A 140 -14.27 -29.16 19.34
N GLN A 141 -13.23 -28.94 20.11
CA GLN A 141 -12.75 -29.90 21.11
C GLN A 141 -13.78 -30.09 22.24
N LYS A 142 -14.40 -29.01 22.73
CA LYS A 142 -15.47 -29.11 23.76
C LYS A 142 -16.74 -29.82 23.27
N SER A 143 -17.06 -29.65 21.98
CA SER A 143 -18.19 -30.36 21.34
C SER A 143 -17.84 -31.79 20.89
N SER A 144 -16.62 -32.25 21.19
CA SER A 144 -16.13 -33.59 20.79
C SER A 144 -16.05 -33.78 19.27
N GLU A 145 -16.00 -32.72 18.48
CA GLU A 145 -15.77 -32.77 17.02
C GLU A 145 -14.31 -33.09 16.67
N ILE A 146 -13.38 -32.69 17.54
CA ILE A 146 -11.95 -33.01 17.47
C ILE A 146 -11.45 -33.50 18.82
N THR A 147 -10.36 -34.26 18.79
CA THR A 147 -9.73 -34.77 20.02
C THR A 147 -8.86 -33.68 20.70
N GLU A 148 -8.47 -33.94 21.95
CA GLU A 148 -7.53 -33.05 22.65
C GLU A 148 -6.16 -32.98 21.96
N ASP A 149 -5.70 -34.07 21.38
CA ASP A 149 -4.46 -34.12 20.63
C ASP A 149 -4.55 -33.32 19.31
N ASP A 150 -5.68 -33.43 18.61
CA ASP A 150 -5.96 -32.61 17.42
C ASP A 150 -5.96 -31.12 17.77
N TYR A 151 -6.53 -30.75 18.91
CA TYR A 151 -6.51 -29.35 19.38
C TYR A 151 -5.08 -28.86 19.65
N LYS A 152 -4.25 -29.68 20.30
CA LYS A 152 -2.83 -29.33 20.57
C LYS A 152 -2.02 -29.16 19.28
N ILE A 153 -2.30 -29.97 18.28
CA ILE A 153 -1.68 -29.86 16.95
C ILE A 153 -2.14 -28.56 16.29
N ALA A 154 -3.45 -28.29 16.28
CA ALA A 154 -4.01 -27.08 15.72
C ALA A 154 -3.44 -25.81 16.39
N GLU A 155 -3.28 -25.81 17.71
CA GLU A 155 -2.70 -24.69 18.45
C GLU A 155 -1.26 -24.41 18.01
N LYS A 156 -0.44 -25.45 17.84
CA LYS A 156 0.94 -25.32 17.36
C LYS A 156 1.01 -24.82 15.91
N ASP A 157 0.16 -25.35 15.05
CA ASP A 157 0.13 -25.00 13.64
C ASP A 157 -0.32 -23.53 13.46
N ILE A 158 -1.35 -23.10 14.17
CA ILE A 158 -1.81 -21.71 14.17
C ILE A 158 -0.78 -20.76 14.76
N GLN A 159 -0.06 -21.19 15.80
CA GLN A 159 1.04 -20.37 16.36
C GLN A 159 2.15 -20.21 15.33
N LYS A 160 2.58 -21.28 14.68
CA LYS A 160 3.60 -21.23 13.62
C LYS A 160 3.17 -20.31 12.47
N LEU A 161 1.95 -20.48 12.01
CA LEU A 161 1.36 -19.64 10.95
C LEU A 161 1.38 -18.15 11.35
N THR A 162 1.01 -17.85 12.59
CA THR A 162 1.05 -16.49 13.14
C THR A 162 2.46 -15.92 13.13
N ASP A 163 3.44 -16.69 13.59
CA ASP A 163 4.84 -16.25 13.65
C ASP A 163 5.39 -15.99 12.25
N ASP A 164 5.07 -16.83 11.27
CA ASP A 164 5.49 -16.67 9.88
C ASP A 164 4.92 -15.37 9.28
N TYR A 165 3.64 -15.08 9.48
CA TYR A 165 3.02 -13.84 8.99
C TYR A 165 3.48 -12.58 9.75
N ILE A 166 3.77 -12.65 11.04
CA ILE A 166 4.37 -11.55 11.79
C ILE A 166 5.78 -11.25 11.24
N LYS A 167 6.56 -12.27 10.92
CA LYS A 167 7.87 -12.12 10.31
C LYS A 167 7.78 -11.49 8.92
N GLU A 168 6.78 -11.86 8.14
CA GLU A 168 6.50 -11.25 6.83
C GLU A 168 6.16 -9.76 6.99
N LEU A 169 5.30 -9.39 7.95
CA LEU A 169 4.98 -7.99 8.26
C LEU A 169 6.24 -7.19 8.65
N ASP A 170 7.10 -7.76 9.47
CA ASP A 170 8.36 -7.12 9.84
C ASP A 170 9.28 -6.89 8.64
N GLY A 171 9.33 -7.84 7.71
CA GLY A 171 10.07 -7.71 6.46
C GLY A 171 9.53 -6.59 5.56
N ILE A 172 8.20 -6.50 5.42
CA ILE A 172 7.53 -5.44 4.65
C ILE A 172 7.84 -4.06 5.24
N CYS A 173 7.76 -3.93 6.56
CA CYS A 173 8.04 -2.66 7.24
C CYS A 173 9.52 -2.28 7.16
N ALA A 174 10.43 -3.21 7.37
CA ALA A 174 11.86 -2.96 7.26
C ALA A 174 12.26 -2.49 5.85
N LYS A 175 11.66 -3.10 4.81
CA LYS A 175 11.86 -2.67 3.42
C LYS A 175 11.39 -1.22 3.21
N LYS A 176 10.23 -0.86 3.76
CA LYS A 176 9.70 0.51 3.65
C LYS A 176 10.53 1.53 4.44
N GLU A 177 10.94 1.19 5.64
CA GLU A 177 11.82 2.05 6.45
C GLU A 177 13.15 2.31 5.73
N LYS A 178 13.74 1.28 5.13
CA LYS A 178 14.95 1.40 4.32
C LYS A 178 14.73 2.32 3.12
N GLU A 179 13.63 2.14 2.38
CA GLU A 179 13.25 3.03 1.27
C GLU A 179 13.13 4.49 1.71
N LEU A 180 12.59 4.76 2.90
CA LEU A 180 12.43 6.11 3.45
C LEU A 180 13.75 6.73 3.93
N THR A 181 14.74 5.93 4.29
CA THR A 181 16.01 6.38 4.86
C THR A 181 17.15 6.48 3.85
N GLU A 182 17.10 5.75 2.75
CA GLU A 182 18.16 5.71 1.72
C GLU A 182 18.08 6.80 0.65
N ILE A 183 17.26 7.84 0.83
CA ILE A 183 17.08 8.94 -0.16
C ILE A 183 17.87 10.16 0.26
#